data_c8319afe984ffcbdcc16e6e43a7850dd
#
_entry.id   c8319afe984ffcbdcc16e6e43a7850dd
#
_cell.length_a   1.000
_cell.length_b   1.000
_cell.length_c   1.000
_cell.angle_alpha   90.00
_cell.angle_beta   90.00
_cell.angle_gamma   90.00
#
_symmetry.space_group_name_H-M   'P 1'
#
loop_
_entity.id
_entity.type
_entity.pdbx_description
1 polymer ?
#
loop_
_entity_poly.entity_id
_entity_poly.type
_entity_poly.pdbx_seq_one_letter_code
_entity_poly.pdbx_strand_id
1 'polypeptide(L)'
;MIKLASILRRRWTILLFCALLGLVGGVVSSTFAKTTTATLYTAQQVVLATGGGSPQDALTATRGAIPAAAAKKLNSTVEPNVLAQSMVVSYDSSTNALTFSTNDADKDAATARVAAFVDAFLEASNAKFQAGDRSRKEQILEDIEANTAALKAFDDANPQFTQPGFVPGTDFATIQLVQQRSALSQQALELHTSLREVEDVLAQTGPYSTLGPEPARPAPTSIIGVPTSKIVRGALGGILGLLLGAILVMIVERLNRRIDSRDELAEITDIPVLAEIGWLPEGRRGRDEEGRVALAGVWAEPYRRVRSAVHFVQQRSQTPAPTPSGEALTPDPPSVFLVTSTSPGEGKSTTSALLAMALAEVGTPTLLVGADFRKPKVDQLIGVSSSPSLQDFAKLDVNRPTVDDVVQQTHVHDLYAVASGKGTREVAGLADATTELCREGVRRGATVVLDSSPIKAANDTIDQLPVVDYVVLVVRAGVSHEKELLDTIAYLGRLDAQILGIVLIGTRTASRRAYYYYDYYSPPDTAG
;
A
#
# COMPACT_ATOMS: atom_id res chain seq x y z
N MET A 1 5.93 -12.25 -9.81
CA MET A 1 7.24 -11.85 -10.41
C MET A 1 7.11 -11.06 -11.72
N ILE A 2 6.15 -11.37 -12.60
CA ILE A 2 5.96 -10.66 -13.90
C ILE A 2 5.59 -9.18 -13.73
N LYS A 3 4.81 -8.80 -12.72
CA LYS A 3 4.41 -7.39 -12.45
C LYS A 3 5.62 -6.50 -12.06
N LEU A 4 6.59 -7.02 -11.29
CA LEU A 4 7.76 -6.24 -10.85
C LEU A 4 8.69 -5.87 -12.02
N ALA A 5 8.96 -6.81 -12.91
CA ALA A 5 9.80 -6.58 -14.08
C ALA A 5 9.18 -5.55 -15.05
N SER A 6 7.86 -5.53 -15.21
CA SER A 6 7.16 -4.55 -16.05
C SER A 6 7.20 -3.14 -15.45
N ILE A 7 7.10 -3.01 -14.13
CA ILE A 7 7.20 -1.74 -13.40
C ILE A 7 8.60 -1.15 -13.54
N LEU A 8 9.64 -1.96 -13.28
CA LEU A 8 11.04 -1.54 -13.40
C LEU A 8 11.38 -1.12 -14.84
N ARG A 9 10.88 -1.87 -15.85
CA ARG A 9 11.08 -1.53 -17.26
C ARG A 9 10.37 -0.24 -17.68
N ARG A 10 9.21 0.07 -17.09
CA ARG A 10 8.44 1.29 -17.39
C ARG A 10 9.13 2.53 -16.83
N ARG A 11 9.85 2.41 -15.72
CA ARG A 11 10.53 3.51 -15.01
C ARG A 11 12.05 3.38 -14.99
N TRP A 12 12.61 2.74 -15.99
CA TRP A 12 14.06 2.50 -16.11
C TRP A 12 14.91 3.77 -16.03
N THR A 13 14.35 4.92 -16.45
CA THR A 13 15.01 6.23 -16.36
C THR A 13 15.30 6.66 -14.93
N ILE A 14 14.41 6.39 -13.98
CA ILE A 14 14.62 6.66 -12.54
C ILE A 14 15.72 5.76 -12.00
N LEU A 15 15.71 4.47 -12.36
CA LEU A 15 16.73 3.52 -11.95
C LEU A 15 18.12 3.93 -12.46
N LEU A 16 18.21 4.32 -13.73
CA LEU A 16 19.44 4.76 -14.36
C LEU A 16 19.96 6.04 -13.70
N PHE A 17 19.09 7.00 -13.40
CA PHE A 17 19.44 8.25 -12.72
C PHE A 17 19.97 7.98 -11.30
N CYS A 18 19.29 7.13 -10.52
CA CYS A 18 19.74 6.76 -9.17
C CYS A 18 21.05 5.99 -9.19
N ALA A 19 21.25 5.09 -10.17
CA ALA A 19 22.51 4.36 -10.35
C ALA A 19 23.67 5.30 -10.68
N LEU A 20 23.45 6.27 -11.54
CA LEU A 20 24.45 7.25 -11.96
C LEU A 20 24.81 8.18 -10.81
N LEU A 21 23.84 8.65 -10.04
CA LEU A 21 24.05 9.42 -8.81
C LEU A 21 24.86 8.63 -7.78
N GLY A 22 24.52 7.35 -7.57
CA GLY A 22 25.24 6.46 -6.67
C GLY A 22 26.69 6.23 -7.12
N LEU A 23 26.92 6.03 -8.42
CA LEU A 23 28.24 5.88 -9.01
C LEU A 23 29.10 7.15 -8.82
N VAL A 24 28.56 8.30 -9.14
CA VAL A 24 29.24 9.59 -8.95
C VAL A 24 29.54 9.84 -7.46
N GLY A 25 28.56 9.62 -6.58
CA GLY A 25 28.73 9.74 -5.13
C GLY A 25 29.82 8.80 -4.59
N GLY A 26 29.85 7.56 -5.06
CA GLY A 26 30.88 6.56 -4.71
C GLY A 26 32.29 6.99 -5.15
N VAL A 27 32.41 7.51 -6.36
CA VAL A 27 33.70 8.04 -6.88
C VAL A 27 34.12 9.30 -6.12
N VAL A 28 33.24 10.25 -5.89
CA VAL A 28 33.52 11.49 -5.16
C VAL A 28 33.88 11.22 -3.70
N SER A 29 33.24 10.23 -3.05
CA SER A 29 33.59 9.82 -1.68
C SER A 29 35.05 9.39 -1.55
N SER A 30 35.67 8.94 -2.64
CA SER A 30 37.09 8.54 -2.66
C SER A 30 38.06 9.74 -2.49
N THR A 31 37.62 10.95 -2.84
CA THR A 31 38.49 12.15 -2.74
C THR A 31 38.53 12.71 -1.31
N PHE A 32 37.52 12.39 -0.48
CA PHE A 32 37.45 12.82 0.91
C PHE A 32 38.03 11.82 1.91
N ALA A 33 38.29 10.59 1.49
CA ALA A 33 38.87 9.56 2.36
C ALA A 33 40.40 9.75 2.45
N LYS A 34 40.85 10.52 3.43
CA LYS A 34 42.26 10.55 3.84
C LYS A 34 42.59 9.21 4.51
N THR A 35 43.35 8.36 3.87
CA THR A 35 43.96 7.15 4.44
C THR A 35 45.14 7.56 5.31
N THR A 36 44.93 7.73 6.60
CA THR A 36 46.04 7.73 7.55
C THR A 36 46.32 6.27 7.90
N THR A 37 47.36 5.69 7.29
CA THR A 37 47.88 4.36 7.65
C THR A 37 48.68 4.46 8.93
N ALA A 38 48.03 4.66 10.07
CA ALA A 38 48.65 4.36 11.35
C ALA A 38 48.43 2.89 11.63
N THR A 39 49.48 2.15 11.91
CA THR A 39 49.38 0.76 12.40
C THR A 39 48.75 0.83 13.77
N LEU A 40 47.49 0.45 13.86
CA LEU A 40 46.78 0.36 15.14
C LEU A 40 46.97 -1.04 15.72
N TYR A 41 47.15 -1.12 17.00
CA TYR A 41 47.20 -2.36 17.76
C TYR A 41 45.90 -2.56 18.49
N THR A 42 45.28 -3.75 18.33
CA THR A 42 44.09 -4.14 19.06
C THR A 42 44.49 -4.99 20.27
N ALA A 43 44.15 -4.55 21.45
CA ALA A 43 44.20 -5.35 22.68
C ALA A 43 42.79 -5.86 23.01
N GLN A 44 42.71 -7.10 23.50
CA GLN A 44 41.48 -7.74 23.91
C GLN A 44 41.63 -8.45 25.27
N GLN A 45 40.55 -8.49 26.04
CA GLN A 45 40.45 -9.30 27.25
C GLN A 45 39.03 -9.82 27.39
N VAL A 46 38.91 -11.10 27.69
CA VAL A 46 37.62 -11.78 27.82
C VAL A 46 37.27 -11.95 29.31
N VAL A 47 36.06 -11.62 29.63
CA VAL A 47 35.43 -11.78 30.93
C VAL A 47 34.26 -12.74 30.78
N LEU A 48 34.32 -13.86 31.51
CA LEU A 48 33.27 -14.88 31.48
C LEU A 48 32.22 -14.56 32.57
N ALA A 49 30.95 -14.59 32.19
CA ALA A 49 29.85 -14.44 33.12
C ALA A 49 29.43 -15.81 33.68
N THR A 50 29.74 -16.09 34.93
CA THR A 50 29.45 -17.36 35.61
C THR A 50 28.00 -17.46 36.08
N GLY A 51 27.33 -16.31 36.28
CA GLY A 51 25.94 -16.22 36.78
C GLY A 51 24.91 -15.75 35.78
N GLY A 52 25.22 -15.79 34.44
CA GLY A 52 24.37 -15.25 33.40
C GLY A 52 24.67 -13.78 33.10
N GLY A 53 25.35 -13.51 32.02
CA GLY A 53 25.61 -12.15 31.50
C GLY A 53 24.45 -11.65 30.66
N SER A 54 24.37 -10.34 30.46
CA SER A 54 23.39 -9.70 29.63
C SER A 54 24.00 -8.66 28.66
N PRO A 55 23.36 -8.33 27.55
CA PRO A 55 23.79 -7.22 26.71
C PRO A 55 23.87 -5.87 27.45
N GLN A 56 23.13 -5.72 28.54
CA GLN A 56 23.16 -4.52 29.38
C GLN A 56 24.49 -4.36 30.10
N ASP A 57 25.15 -5.47 30.43
CA ASP A 57 26.45 -5.45 31.12
C ASP A 57 27.54 -4.87 30.22
N ALA A 58 27.48 -5.16 28.89
CA ALA A 58 28.36 -4.54 27.93
C ALA A 58 28.17 -3.01 27.84
N LEU A 59 26.92 -2.53 27.99
CA LEU A 59 26.61 -1.10 28.00
C LEU A 59 27.08 -0.43 29.29
N THR A 60 26.95 -1.11 30.44
CA THR A 60 27.38 -0.57 31.73
C THR A 60 28.89 -0.53 31.88
N ALA A 61 29.60 -1.44 31.21
CA ALA A 61 31.06 -1.51 31.25
C ALA A 61 31.77 -0.24 30.73
N THR A 62 31.08 0.55 29.90
CA THR A 62 31.62 1.82 29.36
C THR A 62 30.91 3.06 29.89
N ARG A 63 30.06 2.93 30.93
CA ARG A 63 29.25 4.03 31.47
C ARG A 63 29.34 4.12 33.00
N GLY A 64 28.77 5.19 33.52
CA GLY A 64 28.70 5.41 34.98
C GLY A 64 30.06 5.65 35.63
N ALA A 65 30.33 4.97 36.74
CA ALA A 65 31.56 5.12 37.52
C ALA A 65 32.76 4.35 36.94
N ILE A 66 32.53 3.38 36.04
CA ILE A 66 33.58 2.50 35.52
C ILE A 66 34.65 3.26 34.72
N PRO A 67 34.31 4.16 33.78
CA PRO A 67 35.33 4.96 33.08
C PRO A 67 36.21 5.82 34.01
N ALA A 68 35.62 6.38 35.07
CA ALA A 68 36.37 7.18 36.05
C ALA A 68 37.32 6.30 36.88
N ALA A 69 36.87 5.09 37.27
CA ALA A 69 37.72 4.12 37.98
C ALA A 69 38.87 3.61 37.08
N ALA A 70 38.60 3.32 35.80
CA ALA A 70 39.62 2.92 34.84
C ALA A 70 40.63 4.05 34.57
N ALA A 71 40.17 5.30 34.42
CA ALA A 71 41.06 6.46 34.25
C ALA A 71 41.99 6.64 35.45
N LYS A 72 41.48 6.45 36.69
CA LYS A 72 42.28 6.49 37.92
C LYS A 72 43.35 5.40 37.96
N LYS A 73 43.02 4.17 37.54
CA LYS A 73 43.98 3.05 37.47
C LYS A 73 45.08 3.29 36.42
N LEU A 74 44.75 3.99 35.34
CA LEU A 74 45.69 4.34 34.30
C LEU A 74 46.53 5.59 34.63
N ASN A 75 46.27 6.30 35.69
CA ASN A 75 46.80 7.64 35.96
C ASN A 75 46.65 8.57 34.76
N SER A 76 45.55 8.44 34.01
CA SER A 76 45.30 9.15 32.77
C SER A 76 44.79 10.56 33.01
N THR A 77 45.31 11.52 32.26
CA THR A 77 44.81 12.90 32.20
C THR A 77 43.66 13.09 31.22
N VAL A 78 43.34 12.02 30.46
CA VAL A 78 42.23 12.03 29.50
C VAL A 78 40.92 11.94 30.23
N GLU A 79 39.93 12.70 29.79
CA GLU A 79 38.61 12.70 30.37
C GLU A 79 37.99 11.28 30.33
N PRO A 80 37.40 10.77 31.43
CA PRO A 80 36.87 9.39 31.51
C PRO A 80 35.91 9.01 30.35
N ASN A 81 35.05 9.93 29.93
CA ASN A 81 34.11 9.70 28.81
C ASN A 81 34.82 9.52 27.47
N VAL A 82 35.90 10.23 27.23
CA VAL A 82 36.70 10.08 25.99
C VAL A 82 37.43 8.74 25.99
N LEU A 83 37.96 8.33 27.15
CA LEU A 83 38.54 7.01 27.35
C LEU A 83 37.53 5.89 27.08
N ALA A 84 36.30 6.04 27.59
CA ALA A 84 35.22 5.07 27.34
C ALA A 84 34.83 4.94 25.88
N GLN A 85 34.87 6.04 25.07
CA GLN A 85 34.59 6.01 23.64
C GLN A 85 35.61 5.20 22.84
N SER A 86 36.82 5.06 23.34
CA SER A 86 37.88 4.23 22.72
C SER A 86 37.72 2.74 23.03
N MET A 87 36.85 2.37 23.96
CA MET A 87 36.60 0.99 24.39
C MET A 87 35.37 0.42 23.70
N VAL A 88 35.51 -0.75 23.10
CA VAL A 88 34.41 -1.54 22.56
C VAL A 88 34.21 -2.75 23.45
N VAL A 89 32.99 -2.89 23.99
CA VAL A 89 32.61 -4.05 24.78
C VAL A 89 31.48 -4.76 24.08
N SER A 90 31.64 -6.03 23.79
CA SER A 90 30.64 -6.89 23.16
C SER A 90 30.31 -8.07 24.06
N TYR A 91 29.03 -8.44 24.10
CA TYR A 91 28.54 -9.63 24.79
C TYR A 91 28.20 -10.71 23.77
N ASP A 92 28.72 -11.91 23.99
CA ASP A 92 28.41 -13.10 23.21
C ASP A 92 27.53 -14.03 24.05
N SER A 93 26.28 -14.19 23.65
CA SER A 93 25.31 -15.05 24.33
C SER A 93 25.61 -16.55 24.19
N SER A 94 26.38 -16.96 23.19
CA SER A 94 26.72 -18.37 22.98
C SER A 94 27.81 -18.86 23.95
N THR A 95 28.74 -17.99 24.28
CA THR A 95 29.85 -18.26 25.22
C THR A 95 29.65 -17.63 26.57
N ASN A 96 28.60 -16.84 26.73
CA ASN A 96 28.30 -16.07 27.93
C ASN A 96 29.50 -15.19 28.36
N ALA A 97 30.15 -14.56 27.39
CA ALA A 97 31.38 -13.81 27.58
C ALA A 97 31.24 -12.35 27.15
N LEU A 98 31.88 -11.47 27.92
CA LEU A 98 32.10 -10.06 27.59
C LEU A 98 33.50 -9.90 27.04
N THR A 99 33.64 -9.39 25.83
CA THR A 99 34.94 -9.09 25.21
C THR A 99 35.17 -7.59 25.25
N PHE A 100 36.18 -7.18 26.01
CA PHE A 100 36.68 -5.81 26.04
C PHE A 100 37.76 -5.65 24.98
N SER A 101 37.66 -4.66 24.12
CA SER A 101 38.67 -4.40 23.10
C SER A 101 38.89 -2.90 22.91
N THR A 102 40.11 -2.52 22.60
CA THR A 102 40.48 -1.15 22.24
C THR A 102 41.57 -1.16 21.18
N ASN A 103 41.61 -0.08 20.42
CA ASN A 103 42.66 0.15 19.44
C ASN A 103 43.52 1.34 19.86
N ASP A 104 44.84 1.19 19.81
CA ASP A 104 45.76 2.28 20.05
C ASP A 104 46.96 2.19 19.09
N ALA A 105 47.64 3.31 18.88
CA ALA A 105 48.90 3.32 18.13
C ALA A 105 50.06 2.71 18.91
N ASP A 106 49.93 2.67 20.26
CA ASP A 106 50.89 2.04 21.17
C ASP A 106 50.31 0.72 21.72
N LYS A 107 51.09 -0.34 21.53
CA LYS A 107 50.77 -1.70 21.95
C LYS A 107 50.56 -1.83 23.48
N ASP A 108 51.43 -1.21 24.25
CA ASP A 108 51.41 -1.32 25.73
C ASP A 108 50.30 -0.47 26.30
N ALA A 109 50.02 0.69 25.72
CA ALA A 109 48.90 1.54 26.06
C ALA A 109 47.54 0.87 25.79
N ALA A 110 47.41 0.15 24.66
CA ALA A 110 46.21 -0.62 24.37
C ALA A 110 45.95 -1.71 25.41
N THR A 111 46.98 -2.48 25.77
CA THR A 111 46.87 -3.58 26.74
C THR A 111 46.54 -3.05 28.15
N ALA A 112 47.22 -1.99 28.59
CA ALA A 112 46.97 -1.37 29.89
C ALA A 112 45.55 -0.81 30.00
N ARG A 113 45.01 -0.22 28.92
CA ARG A 113 43.67 0.34 28.88
C ARG A 113 42.61 -0.73 29.00
N VAL A 114 42.71 -1.84 28.27
CA VAL A 114 41.76 -2.96 28.41
C VAL A 114 41.79 -3.52 29.81
N ALA A 115 42.99 -3.78 30.39
CA ALA A 115 43.13 -4.32 31.74
C ALA A 115 42.48 -3.39 32.78
N ALA A 116 42.71 -2.08 32.70
CA ALA A 116 42.13 -1.12 33.63
C ALA A 116 40.60 -1.05 33.59
N PHE A 117 39.99 -1.16 32.37
CA PHE A 117 38.54 -1.21 32.23
C PHE A 117 37.94 -2.52 32.72
N VAL A 118 38.59 -3.65 32.47
CA VAL A 118 38.16 -4.96 32.98
C VAL A 118 38.20 -4.97 34.51
N ASP A 119 39.30 -4.52 35.12
CA ASP A 119 39.44 -4.46 36.58
C ASP A 119 38.40 -3.52 37.20
N ALA A 120 38.15 -2.35 36.62
CA ALA A 120 37.12 -1.42 37.08
C ALA A 120 35.70 -2.00 36.95
N PHE A 121 35.44 -2.73 35.86
CA PHE A 121 34.16 -3.42 35.65
C PHE A 121 33.96 -4.53 36.67
N LEU A 122 34.96 -5.37 36.91
CA LEU A 122 34.88 -6.47 37.87
C LEU A 122 34.64 -5.95 39.30
N GLU A 123 35.36 -4.89 39.73
CA GLU A 123 35.15 -4.25 41.02
C GLU A 123 33.74 -3.71 41.18
N ALA A 124 33.24 -2.96 40.18
CA ALA A 124 31.89 -2.39 40.19
C ALA A 124 30.79 -3.46 40.15
N SER A 125 30.98 -4.50 39.33
CA SER A 125 30.03 -5.61 39.21
C SER A 125 29.96 -6.46 40.45
N ASN A 126 31.09 -6.77 41.07
CA ASN A 126 31.15 -7.51 42.33
C ASN A 126 30.49 -6.71 43.49
N ALA A 127 30.72 -5.40 43.54
CA ALA A 127 30.08 -4.55 44.54
C ALA A 127 28.55 -4.53 44.37
N LYS A 128 28.08 -4.41 43.14
CA LYS A 128 26.65 -4.41 42.80
C LYS A 128 26.00 -5.77 43.04
N PHE A 129 26.69 -6.86 42.69
CA PHE A 129 26.21 -8.23 42.87
C PHE A 129 25.98 -8.51 44.36
N GLN A 130 26.95 -8.24 45.21
CA GLN A 130 26.79 -8.46 46.66
C GLN A 130 25.66 -7.63 47.29
N ALA A 131 25.40 -6.41 46.77
CA ALA A 131 24.31 -5.57 47.24
C ALA A 131 22.94 -6.06 46.71
N GLY A 132 22.85 -6.44 45.45
CA GLY A 132 21.61 -6.89 44.81
C GLY A 132 21.10 -8.22 45.33
N ASP A 133 22.01 -9.20 45.52
CA ASP A 133 21.62 -10.54 45.98
C ASP A 133 21.30 -10.58 47.47
N ARG A 134 21.93 -9.72 48.27
CA ARG A 134 21.51 -9.53 49.68
C ARG A 134 20.09 -8.99 49.78
N SER A 135 19.76 -7.98 48.97
CA SER A 135 18.41 -7.40 48.95
C SER A 135 17.37 -8.41 48.45
N ARG A 136 17.72 -9.21 47.42
CA ARG A 136 16.86 -10.28 46.93
C ARG A 136 16.66 -11.40 47.95
N LYS A 137 17.72 -11.79 48.66
CA LYS A 137 17.63 -12.76 49.76
C LYS A 137 16.70 -12.28 50.86
N GLU A 138 16.84 -11.01 51.29
CA GLU A 138 15.97 -10.40 52.29
C GLU A 138 14.50 -10.43 51.84
N GLN A 139 14.21 -10.08 50.62
CA GLN A 139 12.85 -10.10 50.07
C GLN A 139 12.26 -11.53 50.00
N ILE A 140 13.04 -12.52 49.53
CA ILE A 140 12.59 -13.92 49.52
C ILE A 140 12.30 -14.43 50.94
N LEU A 141 13.10 -14.04 51.93
CA LEU A 141 12.86 -14.40 53.36
C LEU A 141 11.55 -13.79 53.88
N GLU A 142 11.27 -12.54 53.54
CA GLU A 142 10.00 -11.87 53.87
C GLU A 142 8.80 -12.58 53.19
N ASP A 143 8.94 -12.96 51.91
CA ASP A 143 7.91 -13.69 51.15
C ASP A 143 7.67 -15.10 51.74
N ILE A 144 8.72 -15.79 52.21
CA ILE A 144 8.61 -17.08 52.90
C ILE A 144 7.84 -16.92 54.22
N GLU A 145 8.15 -15.89 54.98
CA GLU A 145 7.45 -15.61 56.23
C GLU A 145 5.96 -15.30 55.98
N ALA A 146 5.66 -14.47 54.99
CA ALA A 146 4.28 -14.15 54.57
C ALA A 146 3.51 -15.38 54.08
N ASN A 147 4.13 -16.23 53.25
CA ASN A 147 3.50 -17.46 52.73
C ASN A 147 3.28 -18.47 53.87
N THR A 148 4.24 -18.61 54.78
CA THR A 148 4.13 -19.50 55.96
C THR A 148 2.99 -19.04 56.85
N ALA A 149 2.84 -17.74 57.10
CA ALA A 149 1.73 -17.17 57.87
C ALA A 149 0.38 -17.43 57.15
N ALA A 150 0.32 -17.27 55.81
CA ALA A 150 -0.87 -17.52 55.01
C ALA A 150 -1.28 -19.01 55.05
N LEU A 151 -0.31 -19.92 54.93
CA LEU A 151 -0.55 -21.36 55.04
C LEU A 151 -1.06 -21.76 56.41
N LYS A 152 -0.44 -21.23 57.47
CA LYS A 152 -0.88 -21.44 58.84
C LYS A 152 -2.30 -20.89 59.08
N ALA A 153 -2.59 -19.68 58.63
CA ALA A 153 -3.94 -19.10 58.72
C ALA A 153 -4.98 -19.95 58.00
N PHE A 154 -4.60 -20.51 56.83
CA PHE A 154 -5.46 -21.43 56.08
C PHE A 154 -5.70 -22.72 56.87
N ASP A 155 -4.65 -23.35 57.40
CA ASP A 155 -4.73 -24.59 58.19
C ASP A 155 -5.49 -24.41 59.52
N ASP A 156 -5.32 -23.27 60.18
CA ASP A 156 -6.08 -22.89 61.40
C ASP A 156 -7.59 -22.70 61.07
N ALA A 157 -7.92 -22.12 59.91
CA ALA A 157 -9.28 -21.95 59.48
C ALA A 157 -9.92 -23.25 58.97
N ASN A 158 -9.12 -24.22 58.53
CA ASN A 158 -9.55 -25.49 57.95
C ASN A 158 -8.84 -26.70 58.59
N PRO A 159 -9.04 -26.97 59.86
CA PRO A 159 -8.25 -27.97 60.62
C PRO A 159 -8.38 -29.41 60.08
N GLN A 160 -9.41 -29.71 59.27
CA GLN A 160 -9.58 -31.00 58.62
C GLN A 160 -8.43 -31.36 57.70
N PHE A 161 -7.76 -30.38 57.07
CA PHE A 161 -6.65 -30.61 56.14
C PHE A 161 -5.33 -30.99 56.82
N THR A 162 -5.24 -30.79 58.13
CA THR A 162 -4.04 -31.16 58.92
C THR A 162 -4.19 -32.52 59.61
N GLN A 163 -5.39 -33.16 59.56
CA GLN A 163 -5.64 -34.43 60.22
C GLN A 163 -5.05 -35.61 59.42
N PRO A 164 -4.39 -36.57 60.06
CA PRO A 164 -3.89 -37.77 59.39
C PRO A 164 -5.06 -38.59 58.79
N GLY A 165 -4.98 -38.91 57.49
CA GLY A 165 -5.99 -39.71 56.83
C GLY A 165 -7.19 -38.94 56.24
N PHE A 166 -7.18 -37.63 56.26
CA PHE A 166 -8.21 -36.81 55.61
C PHE A 166 -8.25 -37.09 54.08
N VAL A 167 -9.41 -37.48 53.58
CA VAL A 167 -9.67 -37.66 52.14
C VAL A 167 -10.60 -36.51 51.72
N PRO A 168 -10.20 -35.65 50.77
CA PRO A 168 -11.04 -34.54 50.32
C PRO A 168 -12.35 -35.05 49.69
N GLY A 169 -13.44 -34.39 50.04
CA GLY A 169 -14.75 -34.59 49.37
C GLY A 169 -14.72 -34.14 47.92
N THR A 170 -15.73 -34.62 47.15
CA THR A 170 -15.88 -34.27 45.71
C THR A 170 -16.78 -33.07 45.47
N ASP A 171 -17.21 -32.39 46.54
CA ASP A 171 -18.01 -31.16 46.45
C ASP A 171 -17.14 -29.97 46.02
N PHE A 172 -17.75 -29.03 45.30
CA PHE A 172 -17.05 -27.90 44.68
C PHE A 172 -16.29 -27.04 45.71
N ALA A 173 -16.86 -26.84 46.90
CA ALA A 173 -16.23 -26.04 47.94
C ALA A 173 -14.94 -26.70 48.48
N THR A 174 -14.98 -28.01 48.76
CA THR A 174 -13.79 -28.78 49.21
C THR A 174 -12.72 -28.81 48.11
N ILE A 175 -13.08 -28.96 46.84
CA ILE A 175 -12.12 -28.93 45.73
C ILE A 175 -11.42 -27.56 45.68
N GLN A 176 -12.14 -26.45 45.82
CA GLN A 176 -11.53 -25.11 45.85
C GLN A 176 -10.54 -24.95 47.01
N LEU A 177 -10.87 -25.42 48.21
CA LEU A 177 -9.99 -25.35 49.36
C LEU A 177 -8.72 -26.20 49.18
N VAL A 178 -8.84 -27.39 48.59
CA VAL A 178 -7.69 -28.24 48.21
C VAL A 178 -6.79 -27.52 47.21
N GLN A 179 -7.37 -26.89 46.21
CA GLN A 179 -6.61 -26.12 45.23
C GLN A 179 -5.89 -24.93 45.85
N GLN A 180 -6.55 -24.18 46.73
CA GLN A 180 -5.96 -23.05 47.42
C GLN A 180 -4.79 -23.46 48.32
N ARG A 181 -4.94 -24.53 49.12
CA ARG A 181 -3.85 -25.08 49.96
C ARG A 181 -2.68 -25.58 49.12
N SER A 182 -2.99 -26.30 48.01
CA SER A 182 -1.98 -26.77 47.08
C SER A 182 -1.17 -25.62 46.46
N ALA A 183 -1.84 -24.53 46.08
CA ALA A 183 -1.19 -23.33 45.54
C ALA A 183 -0.23 -22.69 46.55
N LEU A 184 -0.65 -22.53 47.83
CA LEU A 184 0.20 -22.02 48.89
C LEU A 184 1.40 -22.93 49.17
N SER A 185 1.19 -24.26 49.14
CA SER A 185 2.27 -25.22 49.35
C SER A 185 3.27 -25.24 48.17
N GLN A 186 2.79 -25.11 46.94
CA GLN A 186 3.64 -24.98 45.75
C GLN A 186 4.46 -23.68 45.82
N GLN A 187 3.84 -22.56 46.16
CA GLN A 187 4.50 -21.29 46.34
C GLN A 187 5.60 -21.35 47.42
N ALA A 188 5.36 -22.05 48.51
CA ALA A 188 6.39 -22.27 49.54
C ALA A 188 7.60 -23.03 48.98
N LEU A 189 7.35 -24.08 48.19
CA LEU A 189 8.43 -24.86 47.56
C LEU A 189 9.25 -24.03 46.60
N GLU A 190 8.59 -23.21 45.77
CA GLU A 190 9.24 -22.31 44.82
C GLU A 190 10.10 -21.26 45.54
N LEU A 191 9.59 -20.65 46.61
CA LEU A 191 10.33 -19.68 47.42
C LEU A 191 11.57 -20.29 48.07
N HIS A 192 11.46 -21.49 48.64
CA HIS A 192 12.62 -22.19 49.20
C HIS A 192 13.64 -22.62 48.15
N THR A 193 13.19 -22.96 46.94
CA THR A 193 14.09 -23.24 45.82
C THR A 193 14.83 -21.98 45.40
N SER A 194 14.12 -20.86 45.24
CA SER A 194 14.70 -19.56 44.92
C SER A 194 15.69 -19.07 45.98
N LEU A 195 15.42 -19.32 47.28
CA LEU A 195 16.35 -18.99 48.35
C LEU A 195 17.67 -19.75 48.22
N ARG A 196 17.60 -21.07 47.96
CA ARG A 196 18.81 -21.89 47.73
C ARG A 196 19.61 -21.41 46.55
N GLU A 197 18.93 -21.10 45.42
CA GLU A 197 19.60 -20.57 44.23
C GLU A 197 20.37 -19.27 44.55
N VAL A 198 19.76 -18.33 45.29
CA VAL A 198 20.41 -17.09 45.69
C VAL A 198 21.57 -17.35 46.68
N GLU A 199 21.43 -18.29 47.59
CA GLU A 199 22.50 -18.67 48.53
C GLU A 199 23.68 -19.33 47.81
N ASP A 200 23.43 -20.19 46.83
CA ASP A 200 24.46 -20.82 46.01
C ASP A 200 25.21 -19.77 45.17
N VAL A 201 24.50 -18.77 44.65
CA VAL A 201 25.09 -17.65 43.89
C VAL A 201 25.91 -16.75 44.80
N LEU A 202 25.45 -16.42 46.02
CA LEU A 202 26.21 -15.65 47.02
C LEU A 202 27.47 -16.36 47.53
N ALA A 203 27.49 -17.70 47.48
CA ALA A 203 28.66 -18.51 47.80
C ALA A 203 29.77 -18.48 46.73
N GLN A 204 29.44 -18.04 45.53
CA GLN A 204 30.41 -17.91 44.42
C GLN A 204 31.19 -16.59 44.51
N THR A 205 32.43 -16.59 43.99
CA THR A 205 33.38 -15.45 44.05
C THR A 205 33.04 -14.33 43.06
N GLY A 206 31.74 -14.02 42.85
CA GLY A 206 31.25 -12.97 41.97
C GLY A 206 30.76 -13.48 40.63
N PRO A 207 29.95 -12.66 39.89
CA PRO A 207 29.28 -13.08 38.67
C PRO A 207 30.21 -13.15 37.47
N TYR A 208 31.43 -12.68 37.56
CA TYR A 208 32.37 -12.60 36.47
C TYR A 208 33.76 -13.13 36.87
N SER A 209 34.37 -13.89 35.94
CA SER A 209 35.75 -14.33 36.00
C SER A 209 36.50 -13.82 34.75
N THR A 210 37.78 -13.48 34.93
CA THR A 210 38.59 -12.98 33.80
C THR A 210 39.63 -13.98 33.34
N LEU A 211 39.75 -14.12 32.04
CA LEU A 211 40.97 -14.67 31.42
C LEU A 211 41.97 -13.52 31.27
N GLY A 212 43.25 -13.76 31.52
CA GLY A 212 44.28 -12.71 31.46
C GLY A 212 44.25 -11.94 30.14
N PRO A 213 44.83 -10.73 30.10
CA PRO A 213 44.83 -9.93 28.88
C PRO A 213 45.62 -10.63 27.76
N GLU A 214 45.05 -10.67 26.58
CA GLU A 214 45.77 -11.11 25.40
C GLU A 214 46.77 -10.03 24.96
N PRO A 215 47.98 -10.42 24.53
CA PRO A 215 48.95 -9.46 23.99
C PRO A 215 48.38 -8.77 22.76
N ALA A 216 48.45 -7.43 22.74
CA ALA A 216 47.91 -6.64 21.64
C ALA A 216 48.52 -7.08 20.29
N ARG A 217 47.68 -7.29 19.32
CA ARG A 217 48.00 -7.69 17.95
C ARG A 217 47.80 -6.51 17.01
N PRO A 218 48.49 -6.46 15.84
CA PRO A 218 48.13 -5.49 14.81
C PRO A 218 46.65 -5.60 14.52
N ALA A 219 45.94 -4.48 14.54
CA ALA A 219 44.51 -4.46 14.25
C ALA A 219 44.29 -5.15 12.90
N PRO A 220 43.36 -6.11 12.79
CA PRO A 220 43.02 -6.66 11.50
C PRO A 220 42.60 -5.48 10.62
N THR A 221 43.26 -5.28 9.49
CA THR A 221 42.80 -4.38 8.44
C THR A 221 41.38 -4.81 8.16
N SER A 222 40.41 -3.99 8.57
CA SER A 222 39.01 -4.38 8.51
C SER A 222 38.70 -4.86 7.11
N ILE A 223 38.27 -6.10 6.97
CA ILE A 223 37.77 -6.67 5.70
C ILE A 223 36.61 -5.85 5.16
N ILE A 224 36.03 -4.98 6.00
CA ILE A 224 35.03 -3.96 5.68
C ILE A 224 35.69 -2.56 5.62
N GLY A 225 36.96 -2.46 5.32
CA GLY A 225 37.57 -1.21 4.91
C GLY A 225 36.95 -0.80 3.57
N VAL A 226 36.33 0.38 3.53
CA VAL A 226 35.77 0.91 2.29
C VAL A 226 36.87 0.87 1.24
N PRO A 227 36.68 0.13 0.12
CA PRO A 227 37.76 -0.11 -0.85
C PRO A 227 38.40 1.20 -1.26
N THR A 228 39.74 1.26 -1.29
CA THR A 228 40.47 2.48 -1.68
C THR A 228 40.36 2.78 -3.17
N SER A 229 40.07 1.75 -3.96
CA SER A 229 39.89 1.86 -5.42
C SER A 229 38.65 2.69 -5.77
N LYS A 230 38.86 3.75 -6.57
CA LYS A 230 37.79 4.61 -7.10
C LYS A 230 36.72 3.81 -7.87
N ILE A 231 37.16 2.79 -8.61
CA ILE A 231 36.31 1.93 -9.43
C ILE A 231 35.37 1.09 -8.52
N VAL A 232 35.93 0.49 -7.48
CA VAL A 232 35.17 -0.38 -6.56
C VAL A 232 34.16 0.46 -5.75
N ARG A 233 34.55 1.66 -5.30
CA ARG A 233 33.62 2.59 -4.63
C ARG A 233 32.51 3.08 -5.56
N GLY A 234 32.86 3.39 -6.81
CA GLY A 234 31.88 3.75 -7.83
C GLY A 234 30.90 2.60 -8.10
N ALA A 235 31.39 1.37 -8.25
CA ALA A 235 30.56 0.20 -8.46
C ALA A 235 29.61 -0.07 -7.27
N LEU A 236 30.13 -0.03 -6.04
CA LEU A 236 29.32 -0.19 -4.82
C LEU A 236 28.26 0.94 -4.69
N GLY A 237 28.65 2.19 -4.97
CA GLY A 237 27.74 3.32 -5.00
C GLY A 237 26.65 3.16 -6.06
N GLY A 238 27.01 2.67 -7.25
CA GLY A 238 26.06 2.36 -8.33
C GLY A 238 25.04 1.27 -7.95
N ILE A 239 25.51 0.19 -7.31
CA ILE A 239 24.64 -0.89 -6.81
C ILE A 239 23.68 -0.35 -5.73
N LEU A 240 24.20 0.42 -4.78
CA LEU A 240 23.37 1.04 -3.73
C LEU A 240 22.36 2.01 -4.34
N GLY A 241 22.77 2.82 -5.32
CA GLY A 241 21.89 3.71 -6.07
C GLY A 241 20.77 2.96 -6.80
N LEU A 242 21.08 1.80 -7.42
CA LEU A 242 20.08 0.93 -8.04
C LEU A 242 19.07 0.38 -7.03
N LEU A 243 19.54 -0.06 -5.86
CA LEU A 243 18.65 -0.58 -4.80
C LEU A 243 17.71 0.53 -4.27
N LEU A 244 18.26 1.70 -3.97
CA LEU A 244 17.46 2.86 -3.54
C LEU A 244 16.50 3.31 -4.64
N GLY A 245 16.95 3.32 -5.91
CA GLY A 245 16.09 3.59 -7.07
C GLY A 245 14.96 2.58 -7.22
N ALA A 246 15.20 1.31 -7.01
CA ALA A 246 14.16 0.27 -7.04
C ALA A 246 13.13 0.47 -5.92
N ILE A 247 13.57 0.80 -4.70
CA ILE A 247 12.66 1.14 -3.59
C ILE A 247 11.84 2.38 -3.93
N LEU A 248 12.47 3.43 -4.45
CA LEU A 248 11.79 4.65 -4.86
C LEU A 248 10.73 4.39 -5.93
N VAL A 249 11.06 3.60 -6.96
CA VAL A 249 10.12 3.19 -8.01
C VAL A 249 8.94 2.43 -7.42
N MET A 250 9.16 1.51 -6.47
CA MET A 250 8.08 0.79 -5.79
C MET A 250 7.16 1.72 -4.98
N ILE A 251 7.74 2.70 -4.27
CA ILE A 251 6.98 3.69 -3.51
C ILE A 251 6.12 4.55 -4.46
N VAL A 252 6.72 5.09 -5.53
CA VAL A 252 6.02 5.92 -6.52
C VAL A 252 4.91 5.15 -7.22
N GLU A 253 5.14 3.87 -7.55
CA GLU A 253 4.12 3.02 -8.17
C GLU A 253 2.99 2.69 -7.20
N ARG A 254 3.30 2.46 -5.91
CA ARG A 254 2.28 2.24 -4.88
C ARG A 254 1.41 3.47 -4.63
N LEU A 255 1.99 4.67 -4.71
CA LEU A 255 1.27 5.94 -4.54
C LEU A 255 0.45 6.32 -5.79
N ASN A 256 0.82 5.82 -6.97
CA ASN A 256 0.24 6.21 -8.25
C ASN A 256 -0.17 4.98 -9.07
N ARG A 257 -0.86 4.04 -8.43
CA ARG A 257 -1.30 2.78 -9.05
C ARG A 257 -2.31 3.06 -10.14
N ARG A 258 -2.01 2.58 -11.36
CA ARG A 258 -2.90 2.66 -12.51
C ARG A 258 -3.58 1.33 -12.75
N ILE A 259 -4.78 1.41 -13.27
CA ILE A 259 -5.60 0.25 -13.61
C ILE A 259 -5.16 -0.25 -14.98
N ASP A 260 -4.73 -1.49 -15.10
CA ASP A 260 -4.22 -2.07 -16.35
C ASP A 260 -5.09 -3.22 -16.88
N SER A 261 -5.95 -3.82 -16.04
CA SER A 261 -6.73 -5.01 -16.41
C SER A 261 -8.11 -5.08 -15.76
N ARG A 262 -8.96 -5.95 -16.32
CA ARG A 262 -10.27 -6.28 -15.76
C ARG A 262 -10.17 -6.92 -14.37
N ASP A 263 -9.19 -7.79 -14.19
CA ASP A 263 -8.99 -8.49 -12.92
C ASP A 263 -8.64 -7.52 -11.79
N GLU A 264 -7.84 -6.49 -12.10
CA GLU A 264 -7.54 -5.41 -11.15
C GLU A 264 -8.79 -4.60 -10.78
N LEU A 265 -9.67 -4.32 -11.73
CA LEU A 265 -10.94 -3.66 -11.44
C LEU A 265 -11.83 -4.51 -10.52
N ALA A 266 -11.92 -5.81 -10.76
CA ALA A 266 -12.70 -6.73 -9.94
C ALA A 266 -12.14 -6.89 -8.51
N GLU A 267 -10.83 -6.65 -8.30
CA GLU A 267 -10.21 -6.65 -6.96
C GLU A 267 -10.52 -5.38 -6.16
N ILE A 268 -10.76 -4.24 -6.82
CA ILE A 268 -10.86 -2.92 -6.16
C ILE A 268 -12.30 -2.39 -6.07
N THR A 269 -13.24 -2.93 -6.84
CA THR A 269 -14.63 -2.49 -6.83
C THR A 269 -15.61 -3.61 -7.20
N ASP A 270 -16.79 -3.61 -6.58
CA ASP A 270 -17.89 -4.54 -6.89
C ASP A 270 -18.69 -4.11 -8.14
N ILE A 271 -18.34 -2.98 -8.78
CA ILE A 271 -19.04 -2.50 -9.96
C ILE A 271 -18.71 -3.39 -11.16
N PRO A 272 -19.72 -3.91 -11.89
CA PRO A 272 -19.48 -4.82 -12.99
C PRO A 272 -18.76 -4.16 -14.17
N VAL A 273 -17.78 -4.87 -14.75
CA VAL A 273 -17.15 -4.48 -16.01
C VAL A 273 -18.02 -4.95 -17.14
N LEU A 274 -18.76 -4.02 -17.78
CA LEU A 274 -19.72 -4.28 -18.86
C LEU A 274 -19.01 -4.76 -20.13
N ALA A 275 -17.92 -4.09 -20.47
CA ALA A 275 -17.11 -4.44 -21.63
C ALA A 275 -15.64 -4.12 -21.43
N GLU A 276 -14.78 -4.90 -22.08
CA GLU A 276 -13.35 -4.68 -22.18
C GLU A 276 -12.98 -4.46 -23.65
N ILE A 277 -12.42 -3.27 -23.95
CA ILE A 277 -12.10 -2.84 -25.30
C ILE A 277 -10.59 -2.78 -25.47
N GLY A 278 -10.07 -3.50 -26.46
CA GLY A 278 -8.64 -3.55 -26.72
C GLY A 278 -8.08 -2.21 -27.23
N TRP A 279 -6.79 -2.00 -26.97
CA TRP A 279 -6.05 -0.90 -27.57
C TRP A 279 -5.83 -1.17 -29.05
N LEU A 280 -6.14 -0.20 -29.90
CA LEU A 280 -5.88 -0.26 -31.34
C LEU A 280 -5.07 0.95 -31.79
N PRO A 281 -4.10 0.76 -32.72
CA PRO A 281 -3.42 1.85 -33.40
C PRO A 281 -4.43 2.75 -34.14
N GLU A 282 -4.07 4.02 -34.35
CA GLU A 282 -5.00 5.00 -34.95
C GLU A 282 -5.57 4.59 -36.29
N GLY A 283 -4.79 3.99 -37.18
CA GLY A 283 -5.23 3.53 -38.50
C GLY A 283 -6.14 2.29 -38.52
N ARG A 284 -6.40 1.65 -37.34
CA ARG A 284 -7.31 0.49 -37.19
C ARG A 284 -8.48 0.79 -36.24
N ARG A 285 -8.62 2.03 -35.81
CA ARG A 285 -9.81 2.47 -35.07
C ARG A 285 -10.96 2.53 -36.04
N GLY A 286 -12.09 1.89 -35.72
CA GLY A 286 -13.30 1.87 -36.57
C GLY A 286 -13.76 3.30 -36.88
N ARG A 287 -13.26 3.82 -37.99
CA ARG A 287 -13.67 5.08 -38.59
C ARG A 287 -14.10 4.79 -40.03
N ASP A 288 -15.13 5.49 -40.46
CA ASP A 288 -15.53 5.46 -41.84
C ASP A 288 -14.62 6.32 -42.74
N GLU A 289 -14.92 6.39 -44.02
CA GLU A 289 -14.14 7.16 -45.01
C GLU A 289 -14.12 8.65 -44.69
N GLU A 290 -15.18 9.16 -44.04
CA GLU A 290 -15.30 10.55 -43.60
C GLU A 290 -14.66 10.84 -42.25
N GLY A 291 -14.04 9.83 -41.65
CA GLY A 291 -13.34 9.95 -40.35
C GLY A 291 -14.24 9.94 -39.10
N ARG A 292 -15.55 9.65 -39.27
CA ARG A 292 -16.52 9.47 -38.17
C ARG A 292 -16.31 8.13 -37.50
N VAL A 293 -16.72 7.99 -36.25
CA VAL A 293 -16.67 6.67 -35.57
C VAL A 293 -17.70 5.73 -36.21
N ALA A 294 -17.31 4.47 -36.38
CA ALA A 294 -18.17 3.42 -36.90
C ALA A 294 -18.23 2.25 -35.92
N LEU A 295 -19.43 1.70 -35.71
CA LEU A 295 -19.63 0.47 -34.93
C LEU A 295 -19.23 -0.73 -35.80
N ALA A 296 -17.93 -0.91 -36.00
CA ALA A 296 -17.38 -1.91 -36.90
C ALA A 296 -16.16 -2.61 -36.29
N GLY A 297 -15.79 -3.74 -36.88
CA GLY A 297 -14.61 -4.50 -36.53
C GLY A 297 -14.62 -4.95 -35.08
N VAL A 298 -13.45 -4.88 -34.45
CA VAL A 298 -13.22 -5.38 -33.07
C VAL A 298 -13.91 -4.57 -31.96
N TRP A 299 -14.47 -3.40 -32.31
CA TRP A 299 -15.19 -2.57 -31.33
C TRP A 299 -16.68 -2.85 -31.28
N ALA A 300 -17.27 -3.41 -32.34
CA ALA A 300 -18.71 -3.64 -32.40
C ALA A 300 -19.20 -4.54 -31.27
N GLU A 301 -18.59 -5.68 -31.09
CA GLU A 301 -19.04 -6.68 -30.09
C GLU A 301 -18.94 -6.22 -28.63
N PRO A 302 -17.88 -5.54 -28.17
CA PRO A 302 -17.85 -4.95 -26.84
C PRO A 302 -19.00 -3.95 -26.59
N TYR A 303 -19.33 -3.07 -27.53
CA TYR A 303 -20.41 -2.11 -27.34
C TYR A 303 -21.80 -2.75 -27.43
N ARG A 304 -21.98 -3.82 -28.24
CA ARG A 304 -23.19 -4.65 -28.22
C ARG A 304 -23.42 -5.30 -26.84
N ARG A 305 -22.34 -5.67 -26.11
CA ARG A 305 -22.45 -6.15 -24.71
C ARG A 305 -22.90 -5.04 -23.77
N VAL A 306 -22.36 -3.82 -23.91
CA VAL A 306 -22.83 -2.66 -23.13
C VAL A 306 -24.32 -2.40 -23.40
N ARG A 307 -24.74 -2.43 -24.68
CA ARG A 307 -26.15 -2.36 -25.08
C ARG A 307 -27.00 -3.41 -24.36
N SER A 308 -26.54 -4.68 -24.35
CA SER A 308 -27.29 -5.76 -23.67
C SER A 308 -27.47 -5.48 -22.19
N ALA A 309 -26.49 -4.87 -21.51
CA ALA A 309 -26.61 -4.45 -20.11
C ALA A 309 -27.61 -3.31 -19.95
N VAL A 310 -27.65 -2.35 -20.90
CA VAL A 310 -28.63 -1.27 -20.94
C VAL A 310 -30.05 -1.84 -21.05
N HIS A 311 -30.30 -2.69 -22.04
CA HIS A 311 -31.61 -3.34 -22.21
C HIS A 311 -32.03 -4.15 -20.98
N PHE A 312 -31.09 -4.87 -20.37
CA PHE A 312 -31.39 -5.66 -19.17
C PHE A 312 -31.92 -4.80 -18.01
N VAL A 313 -31.33 -3.64 -17.74
CA VAL A 313 -31.80 -2.76 -16.65
C VAL A 313 -33.09 -2.06 -17.02
N GLN A 314 -33.29 -1.68 -18.30
CA GLN A 314 -34.52 -1.12 -18.79
C GLN A 314 -35.70 -2.10 -18.60
N GLN A 315 -35.54 -3.38 -18.97
CA GLN A 315 -36.55 -4.42 -18.78
C GLN A 315 -36.87 -4.68 -17.30
N ARG A 316 -35.86 -4.66 -16.42
CA ARG A 316 -36.09 -4.84 -14.97
C ARG A 316 -36.88 -3.68 -14.35
N SER A 317 -36.73 -2.49 -14.86
CA SER A 317 -37.48 -1.31 -14.38
C SER A 317 -38.97 -1.40 -14.76
N GLN A 318 -39.35 -2.27 -15.70
CA GLN A 318 -40.70 -2.51 -16.14
C GLN A 318 -41.46 -3.59 -15.38
N THR A 319 -40.78 -4.41 -14.50
CA THR A 319 -41.47 -5.54 -13.88
C THR A 319 -42.41 -5.06 -12.75
N PRO A 320 -43.72 -4.80 -13.01
CA PRO A 320 -44.73 -4.89 -12.00
C PRO A 320 -44.84 -6.36 -11.56
N ALA A 321 -45.32 -6.61 -10.35
CA ALA A 321 -45.65 -7.95 -9.89
C ALA A 321 -46.47 -8.71 -10.96
N PRO A 322 -46.32 -10.04 -11.10
CA PRO A 322 -46.88 -10.80 -12.21
C PRO A 322 -48.38 -10.65 -12.30
N THR A 323 -48.85 -9.94 -13.30
CA THR A 323 -50.27 -9.96 -13.72
C THR A 323 -50.46 -11.15 -14.69
N PRO A 324 -51.54 -11.94 -14.54
CA PRO A 324 -51.75 -13.17 -15.28
C PRO A 324 -52.22 -12.99 -16.73
N SER A 325 -52.19 -11.83 -17.30
CA SER A 325 -52.63 -11.56 -18.67
C SER A 325 -51.39 -11.40 -19.60
N GLY A 326 -51.25 -12.33 -20.55
CA GLY A 326 -50.21 -12.35 -21.56
C GLY A 326 -50.30 -11.18 -22.54
N GLU A 327 -49.99 -10.00 -22.10
CA GLU A 327 -49.88 -8.80 -22.93
C GLU A 327 -48.45 -8.73 -23.56
N ALA A 328 -48.41 -8.33 -24.79
CA ALA A 328 -47.25 -8.17 -25.61
C ALA A 328 -46.13 -7.36 -24.90
N LEU A 329 -44.88 -7.78 -25.04
CA LEU A 329 -43.70 -7.07 -24.60
C LEU A 329 -43.80 -5.60 -25.06
N THR A 330 -44.05 -4.71 -24.08
CA THR A 330 -43.94 -3.28 -24.34
C THR A 330 -42.47 -2.94 -24.63
N PRO A 331 -42.18 -2.03 -25.60
CA PRO A 331 -40.81 -1.61 -25.86
C PRO A 331 -40.14 -1.14 -24.53
N ASP A 332 -38.84 -1.39 -24.45
CA ASP A 332 -38.04 -0.97 -23.27
C ASP A 332 -38.32 0.49 -22.91
N PRO A 333 -38.54 0.86 -21.62
CA PRO A 333 -38.80 2.24 -21.28
C PRO A 333 -37.60 3.10 -21.65
N PRO A 334 -37.82 4.23 -22.28
CA PRO A 334 -36.75 5.16 -22.57
C PRO A 334 -36.12 5.64 -21.25
N SER A 335 -34.80 5.65 -21.22
CA SER A 335 -34.00 6.00 -20.04
C SER A 335 -32.82 6.88 -20.42
N VAL A 336 -32.27 7.60 -19.45
CA VAL A 336 -31.12 8.49 -19.64
C VAL A 336 -29.86 7.85 -19.08
N PHE A 337 -28.88 7.59 -19.93
CA PHE A 337 -27.58 7.03 -19.58
C PHE A 337 -26.50 8.09 -19.69
N LEU A 338 -25.87 8.44 -18.57
CA LEU A 338 -24.73 9.35 -18.53
C LEU A 338 -23.44 8.57 -18.73
N VAL A 339 -22.66 8.95 -19.72
CA VAL A 339 -21.30 8.40 -19.93
C VAL A 339 -20.28 9.41 -19.42
N THR A 340 -19.56 9.05 -18.37
CA THR A 340 -18.53 9.91 -17.75
C THR A 340 -17.26 9.14 -17.43
N SER A 341 -16.25 9.82 -16.90
CA SER A 341 -14.96 9.22 -16.53
C SER A 341 -14.33 9.96 -15.36
N THR A 342 -13.23 9.41 -14.82
CA THR A 342 -12.47 10.05 -13.75
C THR A 342 -11.64 11.21 -14.25
N SER A 343 -11.05 11.09 -15.46
CA SER A 343 -10.09 12.04 -16.01
C SER A 343 -10.33 12.35 -17.50
N PRO A 344 -9.84 13.49 -17.99
CA PRO A 344 -9.94 13.82 -19.42
C PRO A 344 -9.17 12.82 -20.30
N GLY A 345 -9.69 12.53 -21.50
CA GLY A 345 -8.99 11.69 -22.48
C GLY A 345 -9.15 10.17 -22.27
N GLU A 346 -10.05 9.75 -21.38
CA GLU A 346 -10.35 8.34 -21.11
C GLU A 346 -11.32 7.71 -22.14
N GLY A 347 -11.78 8.44 -23.17
CA GLY A 347 -12.56 7.88 -24.26
C GLY A 347 -14.09 7.98 -24.11
N LYS A 348 -14.59 8.82 -23.21
CA LYS A 348 -16.02 9.03 -22.96
C LYS A 348 -16.83 9.27 -24.25
N SER A 349 -16.52 10.34 -24.98
CA SER A 349 -17.29 10.73 -26.17
C SER A 349 -17.32 9.64 -27.24
N THR A 350 -16.20 8.91 -27.41
CA THR A 350 -16.16 7.75 -28.31
C THR A 350 -17.06 6.63 -27.78
N THR A 351 -17.06 6.39 -26.47
CA THR A 351 -17.91 5.38 -25.83
C THR A 351 -19.38 5.78 -25.96
N SER A 352 -19.72 7.05 -25.72
CA SER A 352 -21.09 7.58 -25.87
C SER A 352 -21.61 7.38 -27.28
N ALA A 353 -20.80 7.74 -28.29
CA ALA A 353 -21.16 7.60 -29.69
C ALA A 353 -21.36 6.13 -30.10
N LEU A 354 -20.43 5.24 -29.75
CA LEU A 354 -20.51 3.82 -30.11
C LEU A 354 -21.61 3.07 -29.33
N LEU A 355 -21.89 3.46 -28.09
CA LEU A 355 -23.05 2.95 -27.34
C LEU A 355 -24.37 3.37 -27.99
N ALA A 356 -24.50 4.65 -28.36
CA ALA A 356 -25.66 5.16 -29.04
C ALA A 356 -25.90 4.47 -30.40
N MET A 357 -24.86 4.24 -31.19
CA MET A 357 -24.91 3.44 -32.40
C MET A 357 -25.34 1.99 -32.13
N ALA A 358 -24.81 1.37 -31.08
CA ALA A 358 -25.18 -0.01 -30.73
C ALA A 358 -26.64 -0.15 -30.29
N LEU A 359 -27.21 0.86 -29.65
CA LEU A 359 -28.63 0.91 -29.30
C LEU A 359 -29.50 1.07 -30.56
N ALA A 360 -29.14 2.01 -31.44
CA ALA A 360 -29.85 2.26 -32.66
C ALA A 360 -29.79 1.06 -33.65
N GLU A 361 -28.69 0.26 -33.63
CA GLU A 361 -28.51 -0.93 -34.48
C GLU A 361 -29.67 -1.94 -34.38
N VAL A 362 -30.33 -2.01 -33.23
CA VAL A 362 -31.45 -2.94 -32.97
C VAL A 362 -32.82 -2.26 -33.04
N GLY A 363 -32.90 -1.06 -33.63
CA GLY A 363 -34.13 -0.31 -33.78
C GLY A 363 -34.62 0.41 -32.54
N THR A 364 -33.74 0.61 -31.54
CA THR A 364 -34.05 1.43 -30.36
C THR A 364 -33.86 2.91 -30.74
N PRO A 365 -34.93 3.74 -30.76
CA PRO A 365 -34.76 5.17 -31.00
C PRO A 365 -33.80 5.76 -29.97
N THR A 366 -32.71 6.35 -30.44
CA THR A 366 -31.63 6.80 -29.55
C THR A 366 -31.28 8.25 -29.82
N LEU A 367 -31.18 9.04 -28.74
CA LEU A 367 -30.73 10.43 -28.76
C LEU A 367 -29.36 10.56 -28.11
N LEU A 368 -28.33 10.88 -28.85
CA LEU A 368 -27.01 11.21 -28.34
C LEU A 368 -26.91 12.71 -28.07
N VAL A 369 -26.77 13.10 -26.81
CA VAL A 369 -26.64 14.51 -26.40
C VAL A 369 -25.21 14.83 -26.01
N GLY A 370 -24.59 15.77 -26.73
CA GLY A 370 -23.26 16.29 -26.35
C GLY A 370 -23.37 17.28 -25.20
N ALA A 371 -22.94 16.87 -24.00
CA ALA A 371 -22.92 17.70 -22.81
C ALA A 371 -21.50 17.88 -22.20
N ASP A 372 -20.44 17.50 -22.92
CA ASP A 372 -19.08 17.96 -22.63
C ASP A 372 -18.88 19.36 -23.22
N PHE A 373 -19.29 20.39 -22.46
CA PHE A 373 -19.20 21.79 -22.91
C PHE A 373 -17.78 22.31 -22.98
N ARG A 374 -16.83 21.65 -22.34
CA ARG A 374 -15.43 22.08 -22.27
C ARG A 374 -14.61 21.61 -23.46
N LYS A 375 -14.85 20.37 -23.90
CA LYS A 375 -14.15 19.75 -25.02
C LYS A 375 -15.14 18.97 -25.90
N PRO A 376 -16.09 19.65 -26.56
CA PRO A 376 -17.10 19.01 -27.39
C PRO A 376 -16.46 18.19 -28.52
N LYS A 377 -17.02 17.01 -28.77
CA LYS A 377 -16.55 16.09 -29.83
C LYS A 377 -17.67 15.31 -30.53
N VAL A 378 -18.87 15.34 -30.01
CA VAL A 378 -19.99 14.54 -30.55
C VAL A 378 -20.24 14.87 -32.01
N ASP A 379 -20.26 16.16 -32.35
CA ASP A 379 -20.45 16.65 -33.71
C ASP A 379 -19.46 16.02 -34.72
N GLN A 380 -18.17 16.05 -34.39
CA GLN A 380 -17.10 15.47 -35.21
C GLN A 380 -17.13 13.94 -35.23
N LEU A 381 -17.49 13.29 -34.10
CA LEU A 381 -17.51 11.82 -34.03
C LEU A 381 -18.64 11.21 -34.84
N ILE A 382 -19.80 11.86 -34.86
CA ILE A 382 -21.03 11.36 -35.51
C ILE A 382 -21.24 12.01 -36.89
N GLY A 383 -20.61 13.15 -37.17
CA GLY A 383 -20.74 13.87 -38.43
C GLY A 383 -22.03 14.69 -38.53
N VAL A 384 -22.45 15.31 -37.41
CA VAL A 384 -23.57 16.26 -37.38
C VAL A 384 -23.06 17.69 -37.38
N SER A 385 -23.94 18.66 -37.74
CA SER A 385 -23.59 20.08 -37.67
C SER A 385 -23.34 20.52 -36.24
N SER A 386 -22.35 21.39 -36.02
CA SER A 386 -22.06 21.99 -34.71
C SER A 386 -23.05 23.10 -34.31
N SER A 387 -23.95 23.53 -35.23
CA SER A 387 -25.01 24.54 -34.98
C SER A 387 -26.20 24.24 -35.88
N PRO A 388 -27.46 24.40 -35.40
CA PRO A 388 -27.79 24.79 -34.03
C PRO A 388 -27.43 23.71 -33.01
N SER A 389 -27.08 24.13 -31.80
CA SER A 389 -26.49 23.29 -30.76
C SER A 389 -27.25 23.40 -29.44
N LEU A 390 -26.86 22.57 -28.44
CA LEU A 390 -27.35 22.69 -27.09
C LEU A 390 -27.09 24.09 -26.48
N GLN A 391 -25.94 24.70 -26.80
CA GLN A 391 -25.65 26.07 -26.37
C GLN A 391 -26.59 27.10 -26.99
N ASP A 392 -26.98 26.89 -28.25
CA ASP A 392 -27.94 27.77 -28.90
C ASP A 392 -29.36 27.56 -28.31
N PHE A 393 -29.70 26.33 -27.99
CA PHE A 393 -30.94 25.97 -27.29
C PHE A 393 -31.03 26.52 -25.87
N ALA A 394 -29.91 26.66 -25.16
CA ALA A 394 -29.87 27.20 -23.80
C ALA A 394 -29.99 28.73 -23.71
N LYS A 395 -29.90 29.44 -24.83
CA LYS A 395 -30.06 30.92 -24.87
C LYS A 395 -31.48 31.35 -24.49
N LEU A 396 -31.60 32.30 -23.61
CA LEU A 396 -32.86 32.90 -23.22
C LEU A 396 -33.24 34.04 -24.19
N ASP A 397 -33.32 33.74 -25.48
CA ASP A 397 -33.65 34.71 -26.52
C ASP A 397 -35.01 34.41 -27.15
N VAL A 398 -35.64 35.41 -27.71
CA VAL A 398 -36.93 35.28 -28.41
C VAL A 398 -36.80 34.36 -29.66
N ASN A 399 -35.62 34.28 -30.24
CA ASN A 399 -35.26 33.40 -31.37
C ASN A 399 -34.57 32.10 -30.93
N ARG A 400 -34.78 31.64 -29.73
CA ARG A 400 -34.27 30.35 -29.25
C ARG A 400 -34.70 29.21 -30.18
N PRO A 401 -33.79 28.39 -30.69
CA PRO A 401 -34.16 27.22 -31.48
C PRO A 401 -35.02 26.26 -30.64
N THR A 402 -35.93 25.58 -31.28
CA THR A 402 -36.78 24.54 -30.68
C THR A 402 -35.99 23.24 -30.54
N VAL A 403 -36.55 22.26 -29.84
CA VAL A 403 -35.95 20.91 -29.74
C VAL A 403 -35.76 20.30 -31.16
N ASP A 404 -36.75 20.50 -32.03
CA ASP A 404 -36.69 19.95 -33.38
C ASP A 404 -35.61 20.62 -34.27
N ASP A 405 -35.24 21.85 -33.96
CA ASP A 405 -34.16 22.55 -34.68
C ASP A 405 -32.75 22.06 -34.26
N VAL A 406 -32.56 21.63 -32.98
CA VAL A 406 -31.26 21.20 -32.46
C VAL A 406 -31.02 19.70 -32.55
N VAL A 407 -32.10 18.89 -32.62
CA VAL A 407 -32.03 17.44 -32.82
C VAL A 407 -31.79 17.13 -34.29
N GLN A 408 -30.63 16.57 -34.59
CA GLN A 408 -30.22 16.25 -35.94
C GLN A 408 -30.26 14.74 -36.18
N GLN A 409 -30.81 14.32 -37.31
CA GLN A 409 -30.72 12.93 -37.74
C GLN A 409 -29.28 12.64 -38.19
N THR A 410 -28.76 11.49 -37.76
CA THR A 410 -27.41 11.06 -38.15
C THR A 410 -27.45 10.16 -39.38
N HIS A 411 -26.28 9.72 -39.86
CA HIS A 411 -26.18 8.73 -40.94
C HIS A 411 -26.59 7.30 -40.47
N VAL A 412 -26.75 7.08 -39.16
CA VAL A 412 -27.22 5.82 -38.58
C VAL A 412 -28.72 5.89 -38.38
N HIS A 413 -29.45 4.88 -38.86
CA HIS A 413 -30.90 4.79 -38.68
C HIS A 413 -31.22 4.75 -37.19
N ASP A 414 -32.32 5.36 -36.77
CA ASP A 414 -32.78 5.46 -35.37
C ASP A 414 -31.82 6.17 -34.40
N LEU A 415 -30.72 6.78 -34.91
CA LEU A 415 -29.81 7.59 -34.13
C LEU A 415 -29.94 9.07 -34.45
N TYR A 416 -30.30 9.84 -33.43
CA TYR A 416 -30.36 11.30 -33.46
C TYR A 416 -29.26 11.87 -32.58
N ALA A 417 -28.78 13.06 -32.88
CA ALA A 417 -27.74 13.70 -32.08
C ALA A 417 -27.98 15.20 -31.89
N VAL A 418 -27.55 15.69 -30.73
CA VAL A 418 -27.49 17.12 -30.39
C VAL A 418 -26.03 17.49 -30.14
N ALA A 419 -25.49 18.41 -30.93
CA ALA A 419 -24.15 18.92 -30.73
C ALA A 419 -24.06 19.79 -29.48
N SER A 420 -22.94 19.74 -28.72
CA SER A 420 -22.71 20.60 -27.55
C SER A 420 -22.64 22.09 -27.92
N GLY A 421 -22.11 22.40 -29.09
CA GLY A 421 -21.72 23.74 -29.51
C GLY A 421 -20.23 23.97 -29.41
N LYS A 422 -19.79 25.22 -29.38
CA LYS A 422 -18.37 25.60 -29.20
C LYS A 422 -17.92 25.39 -27.75
N GLY A 423 -16.68 24.98 -27.57
CA GLY A 423 -16.11 24.81 -26.21
C GLY A 423 -16.26 26.07 -25.38
N THR A 424 -16.88 25.97 -24.20
CA THR A 424 -17.10 27.10 -23.28
C THR A 424 -16.80 26.74 -21.84
N ARG A 425 -16.54 27.76 -21.03
CA ARG A 425 -16.48 27.67 -19.57
C ARG A 425 -17.73 28.28 -18.90
N GLU A 426 -18.55 28.97 -19.67
CA GLU A 426 -19.81 29.53 -19.21
C GLU A 426 -20.89 28.45 -19.38
N VAL A 427 -21.25 27.83 -18.27
CA VAL A 427 -22.19 26.68 -18.25
C VAL A 427 -23.54 27.03 -17.64
N ALA A 428 -23.76 28.29 -17.28
CA ALA A 428 -25.03 28.74 -16.75
C ALA A 428 -26.18 28.44 -17.74
N GLY A 429 -27.26 27.80 -17.24
CA GLY A 429 -28.41 27.39 -18.05
C GLY A 429 -28.21 26.16 -18.94
N LEU A 430 -26.96 25.68 -19.14
CA LEU A 430 -26.72 24.50 -19.97
C LEU A 430 -27.21 23.21 -19.33
N ALA A 431 -27.16 23.10 -18.00
CA ALA A 431 -27.68 21.95 -17.26
C ALA A 431 -29.21 21.84 -17.39
N ASP A 432 -29.91 22.97 -17.27
CA ASP A 432 -31.36 23.02 -17.43
C ASP A 432 -31.79 22.68 -18.85
N ALA A 433 -31.09 23.23 -19.85
CA ALA A 433 -31.33 22.94 -21.26
C ALA A 433 -31.06 21.45 -21.59
N THR A 434 -29.99 20.87 -21.01
CA THR A 434 -29.70 19.44 -21.12
C THR A 434 -30.82 18.61 -20.51
N THR A 435 -31.29 18.98 -19.32
CA THR A 435 -32.40 18.31 -18.62
C THR A 435 -33.67 18.37 -19.45
N GLU A 436 -34.01 19.52 -20.05
CA GLU A 436 -35.14 19.70 -20.94
C GLU A 436 -35.07 18.79 -22.17
N LEU A 437 -33.91 18.73 -22.83
CA LEU A 437 -33.67 17.86 -24.00
C LEU A 437 -33.75 16.37 -23.62
N CYS A 438 -33.20 15.97 -22.51
CA CYS A 438 -33.25 14.58 -22.04
C CYS A 438 -34.71 14.16 -21.78
N ARG A 439 -35.48 14.98 -21.05
CA ARG A 439 -36.91 14.72 -20.78
C ARG A 439 -37.72 14.64 -22.05
N GLU A 440 -37.46 15.52 -22.99
CA GLU A 440 -38.16 15.51 -24.28
C GLU A 440 -37.79 14.27 -25.11
N GLY A 441 -36.53 13.86 -25.13
CA GLY A 441 -36.08 12.61 -25.77
C GLY A 441 -36.82 11.40 -25.21
N VAL A 442 -36.84 11.27 -23.89
CA VAL A 442 -37.56 10.20 -23.16
C VAL A 442 -39.05 10.25 -23.48
N ARG A 443 -39.67 11.43 -23.45
CA ARG A 443 -41.09 11.60 -23.77
C ARG A 443 -41.45 11.18 -25.20
N ARG A 444 -40.51 11.31 -26.16
CA ARG A 444 -40.63 10.86 -27.55
C ARG A 444 -40.30 9.37 -27.73
N GLY A 445 -40.02 8.66 -26.67
CA GLY A 445 -39.69 7.23 -26.71
C GLY A 445 -38.23 6.91 -27.06
N ALA A 446 -37.33 7.88 -26.96
CA ALA A 446 -35.92 7.65 -27.26
C ALA A 446 -35.12 7.34 -25.99
N THR A 447 -34.23 6.33 -26.04
CA THR A 447 -33.17 6.16 -25.05
C THR A 447 -32.13 7.26 -25.24
N VAL A 448 -31.78 7.98 -24.17
CA VAL A 448 -30.87 9.11 -24.23
C VAL A 448 -29.49 8.67 -23.74
N VAL A 449 -28.46 8.92 -24.55
CA VAL A 449 -27.05 8.77 -24.16
C VAL A 449 -26.44 10.16 -24.03
N LEU A 450 -26.01 10.50 -22.83
CA LEU A 450 -25.47 11.82 -22.49
C LEU A 450 -23.93 11.74 -22.42
N ASP A 451 -23.24 12.40 -23.36
CA ASP A 451 -21.77 12.55 -23.33
C ASP A 451 -21.38 13.71 -22.41
N SER A 452 -20.73 13.46 -21.32
CA SER A 452 -20.40 14.47 -20.31
C SER A 452 -18.92 14.75 -20.16
N SER A 453 -18.56 15.82 -19.45
CA SER A 453 -17.23 16.06 -18.93
C SER A 453 -16.84 15.02 -17.86
N PRO A 454 -15.53 14.84 -17.54
CA PRO A 454 -15.15 14.01 -16.38
C PRO A 454 -15.76 14.55 -15.11
N ILE A 455 -16.40 13.70 -14.30
CA ILE A 455 -17.22 14.12 -13.17
C ILE A 455 -16.49 14.95 -12.10
N LYS A 456 -15.20 14.69 -11.91
CA LYS A 456 -14.35 15.45 -10.98
C LYS A 456 -13.81 16.76 -11.57
N ALA A 457 -13.82 16.88 -12.89
CA ALA A 457 -13.24 18.04 -13.57
C ALA A 457 -14.25 19.18 -13.79
N ALA A 458 -15.54 18.86 -13.68
CA ALA A 458 -16.60 19.81 -14.04
C ALA A 458 -17.88 19.58 -13.21
N ASN A 459 -18.34 20.64 -12.55
CA ASN A 459 -19.61 20.60 -11.79
C ASN A 459 -20.82 20.42 -12.73
N ASP A 460 -20.70 20.84 -13.97
CA ASP A 460 -21.74 20.71 -15.01
C ASP A 460 -22.24 19.27 -15.16
N THR A 461 -21.38 18.29 -15.00
CA THR A 461 -21.77 16.86 -15.04
C THR A 461 -22.61 16.48 -13.81
N ILE A 462 -22.36 17.10 -12.65
CA ILE A 462 -23.13 16.86 -11.42
C ILE A 462 -24.53 17.44 -11.55
N ASP A 463 -24.64 18.63 -12.14
CA ASP A 463 -25.91 19.32 -12.35
C ASP A 463 -26.84 18.56 -13.31
N GLN A 464 -26.28 17.63 -14.12
CA GLN A 464 -27.03 16.74 -15.00
C GLN A 464 -27.57 15.48 -14.31
N LEU A 465 -26.99 15.05 -13.17
CA LEU A 465 -27.38 13.81 -12.49
C LEU A 465 -28.88 13.69 -12.16
N PRO A 466 -29.61 14.75 -11.82
CA PRO A 466 -31.05 14.64 -11.51
C PRO A 466 -31.95 14.12 -12.64
N VAL A 467 -31.47 14.14 -13.89
CA VAL A 467 -32.21 13.60 -15.05
C VAL A 467 -31.68 12.23 -15.49
N VAL A 468 -30.61 11.75 -14.87
CA VAL A 468 -29.89 10.52 -15.26
C VAL A 468 -30.42 9.34 -14.46
N ASP A 469 -30.81 8.27 -15.17
CA ASP A 469 -31.20 7.01 -14.55
C ASP A 469 -29.99 6.15 -14.20
N TYR A 470 -29.01 6.07 -15.13
CA TYR A 470 -27.83 5.23 -14.95
C TYR A 470 -26.54 5.92 -15.43
N VAL A 471 -25.46 5.66 -14.71
CA VAL A 471 -24.12 6.15 -15.04
C VAL A 471 -23.25 5.01 -15.59
N VAL A 472 -22.65 5.21 -16.75
CA VAL A 472 -21.62 4.34 -17.33
C VAL A 472 -20.26 5.00 -17.12
N LEU A 473 -19.40 4.37 -16.33
CA LEU A 473 -18.04 4.86 -16.08
C LEU A 473 -17.06 4.34 -17.13
N VAL A 474 -16.34 5.25 -17.77
CA VAL A 474 -15.26 4.89 -18.69
C VAL A 474 -13.92 4.95 -17.96
N VAL A 475 -13.18 3.84 -18.00
CA VAL A 475 -11.86 3.69 -17.41
C VAL A 475 -10.87 3.32 -18.51
N ARG A 476 -9.73 3.99 -18.56
CA ARG A 476 -8.70 3.72 -19.57
C ARG A 476 -7.49 3.01 -18.95
N ALA A 477 -7.23 1.79 -19.41
CA ALA A 477 -6.10 0.98 -18.97
C ALA A 477 -4.76 1.72 -19.17
N GLY A 478 -3.90 1.70 -18.15
CA GLY A 478 -2.60 2.37 -18.12
C GLY A 478 -2.66 3.89 -17.96
N VAL A 479 -3.86 4.48 -17.88
CA VAL A 479 -4.07 5.94 -17.73
C VAL A 479 -4.82 6.25 -16.45
N SER A 480 -5.98 5.64 -16.23
CA SER A 480 -6.83 5.87 -15.05
C SER A 480 -6.16 5.39 -13.78
N HIS A 481 -6.24 6.19 -12.71
CA HIS A 481 -5.67 5.88 -11.41
C HIS A 481 -6.72 5.21 -10.51
N GLU A 482 -6.29 4.18 -9.78
CA GLU A 482 -7.13 3.43 -8.85
C GLU A 482 -7.81 4.35 -7.83
N LYS A 483 -7.03 5.22 -7.18
CA LYS A 483 -7.55 6.16 -6.19
C LYS A 483 -8.61 7.09 -6.77
N GLU A 484 -8.37 7.63 -7.98
CA GLU A 484 -9.32 8.54 -8.63
C GLU A 484 -10.64 7.84 -8.98
N LEU A 485 -10.57 6.58 -9.40
CA LEU A 485 -11.76 5.77 -9.69
C LEU A 485 -12.56 5.52 -8.41
N LEU A 486 -11.93 5.02 -7.35
CA LEU A 486 -12.59 4.75 -6.07
C LEU A 486 -13.22 6.01 -5.47
N ASP A 487 -12.50 7.12 -5.49
CA ASP A 487 -13.04 8.42 -5.06
C ASP A 487 -14.24 8.87 -5.93
N THR A 488 -14.23 8.58 -7.23
CA THR A 488 -15.33 8.90 -8.15
C THR A 488 -16.55 8.04 -7.85
N ILE A 489 -16.36 6.74 -7.65
CA ILE A 489 -17.43 5.80 -7.26
C ILE A 489 -18.06 6.21 -5.94
N ALA A 490 -17.23 6.50 -4.94
CA ALA A 490 -17.70 6.96 -3.64
C ALA A 490 -18.44 8.32 -3.73
N TYR A 491 -18.02 9.19 -4.63
CA TYR A 491 -18.68 10.47 -4.86
C TYR A 491 -20.05 10.30 -5.51
N LEU A 492 -20.16 9.48 -6.56
CA LEU A 492 -21.42 9.13 -7.20
C LEU A 492 -22.38 8.44 -6.24
N GLY A 493 -21.88 7.54 -5.39
CA GLY A 493 -22.68 6.88 -4.36
C GLY A 493 -23.27 7.85 -3.32
N ARG A 494 -22.54 8.92 -2.97
CA ARG A 494 -23.09 9.99 -2.09
C ARG A 494 -24.20 10.82 -2.74
N LEU A 495 -24.25 10.82 -4.06
CA LEU A 495 -25.28 11.51 -4.84
C LEU A 495 -26.42 10.58 -5.28
N ASP A 496 -26.47 9.35 -4.73
CA ASP A 496 -27.44 8.30 -5.08
C ASP A 496 -27.48 7.97 -6.58
N ALA A 497 -26.40 8.28 -7.32
CA ALA A 497 -26.32 8.00 -8.74
C ALA A 497 -26.13 6.48 -8.99
N GLN A 498 -27.01 5.89 -9.78
CA GLN A 498 -26.99 4.46 -10.08
C GLN A 498 -25.91 4.15 -11.14
N ILE A 499 -24.81 3.52 -10.71
CA ILE A 499 -23.73 3.12 -11.62
C ILE A 499 -24.10 1.78 -12.26
N LEU A 500 -24.37 1.79 -13.58
CA LEU A 500 -24.65 0.59 -14.35
C LEU A 500 -23.44 -0.33 -14.44
N GLY A 501 -22.26 0.25 -14.62
CA GLY A 501 -21.01 -0.49 -14.70
C GLY A 501 -19.89 0.30 -15.33
N ILE A 502 -18.77 -0.40 -15.57
CA ILE A 502 -17.53 0.16 -16.09
C ILE A 502 -17.28 -0.36 -17.51
N VAL A 503 -16.91 0.55 -18.41
CA VAL A 503 -16.35 0.24 -19.74
C VAL A 503 -14.84 0.45 -19.65
N LEU A 504 -14.07 -0.65 -19.71
CA LEU A 504 -12.62 -0.63 -19.63
C LEU A 504 -12.03 -0.59 -21.05
N ILE A 505 -11.32 0.49 -21.39
CA ILE A 505 -10.75 0.67 -22.73
C ILE A 505 -9.22 0.65 -22.72
N GLY A 506 -8.64 0.24 -23.84
CA GLY A 506 -7.19 0.28 -24.07
C GLY A 506 -6.41 -0.89 -23.45
N THR A 507 -7.06 -1.99 -23.12
CA THR A 507 -6.39 -3.17 -22.56
C THR A 507 -5.58 -3.92 -23.61
N ARG A 508 -4.43 -4.46 -23.19
CA ARG A 508 -3.58 -5.29 -24.07
C ARG A 508 -4.14 -6.70 -24.23
N THR A 509 -4.84 -7.20 -23.21
CA THR A 509 -5.43 -8.55 -23.18
C THR A 509 -6.58 -8.65 -24.20
N ALA A 510 -7.49 -7.68 -24.19
CA ALA A 510 -8.58 -7.63 -25.17
C ALA A 510 -8.06 -7.43 -26.61
N SER A 511 -6.97 -6.66 -26.80
CA SER A 511 -6.33 -6.52 -28.10
C SER A 511 -5.86 -7.86 -28.67
N ARG A 512 -5.26 -8.72 -27.83
CA ARG A 512 -4.83 -10.06 -28.25
C ARG A 512 -6.03 -10.98 -28.58
N ARG A 513 -7.07 -10.98 -27.75
CA ARG A 513 -8.28 -11.77 -27.99
C ARG A 513 -9.02 -11.32 -29.25
N ALA A 514 -9.13 -10.00 -29.44
CA ALA A 514 -9.77 -9.43 -30.63
C ALA A 514 -9.03 -9.79 -31.94
N TYR A 515 -7.69 -9.86 -31.92
CA TYR A 515 -6.88 -10.28 -33.05
C TYR A 515 -7.14 -11.75 -33.43
N TYR A 516 -7.21 -12.67 -32.45
CA TYR A 516 -7.55 -14.07 -32.69
C TYR A 516 -8.99 -14.28 -33.23
N TYR A 517 -9.95 -13.49 -32.74
CA TYR A 517 -11.35 -13.56 -33.18
C TYR A 517 -11.51 -13.03 -34.62
N TYR A 518 -10.80 -11.97 -34.96
CA TYR A 518 -10.87 -11.38 -36.30
C TYR A 518 -10.26 -12.31 -37.33
N ASP A 519 -9.17 -12.98 -37.04
CA ASP A 519 -8.51 -13.94 -37.93
C ASP A 519 -9.36 -15.21 -38.16
N TYR A 520 -10.20 -15.55 -37.21
CA TYR A 520 -11.05 -16.75 -37.26
C TYR A 520 -12.41 -16.51 -37.98
N TYR A 521 -12.94 -15.29 -37.94
CA TYR A 521 -14.27 -14.95 -38.50
C TYR A 521 -14.22 -14.06 -39.73
N SER A 522 -13.05 -13.60 -40.16
CA SER A 522 -12.94 -12.94 -41.45
C SER A 522 -13.19 -13.97 -42.58
N PRO A 523 -14.15 -13.78 -43.49
CA PRO A 523 -14.27 -14.64 -44.64
C PRO A 523 -12.94 -14.60 -45.40
N PRO A 524 -12.50 -15.74 -45.99
CA PRO A 524 -11.31 -15.74 -46.83
C PRO A 524 -11.52 -14.72 -47.92
N ASP A 525 -10.53 -13.80 -48.11
CA ASP A 525 -10.50 -12.87 -49.19
C ASP A 525 -10.79 -13.64 -50.48
N THR A 526 -11.96 -13.39 -51.08
CA THR A 526 -12.22 -13.77 -52.44
C THR A 526 -11.29 -12.94 -53.30
N ALA A 527 -10.08 -13.47 -53.51
CA ALA A 527 -9.19 -12.98 -54.53
C ALA A 527 -9.89 -13.21 -55.90
N GLY A 528 -10.27 -12.11 -56.54
CA GLY A 528 -10.73 -12.02 -57.87
C GLY A 528 -10.02 -10.87 -58.56
#